data_a240647d1f45c181b4fcbf09945b0be1
#
_entry.id   a240647d1f45c181b4fcbf09945b0be1
#
_cell.length_a   1.000
_cell.length_b   1.000
_cell.length_c   1.000
_cell.angle_alpha   90.00
_cell.angle_beta   90.00
_cell.angle_gamma   90.00
#
_symmetry.space_group_name_H-M   'P 1'
#
loop_
_entity.id
_entity.type
_entity.pdbx_description
1 polymer ?
#
loop_
_entity_poly.entity_id
_entity_poly.type
_entity_poly.pdbx_seq_one_letter_code
_entity_poly.pdbx_strand_id
1 'polypeptide(L)'
;MRMGTPGSGKLPSIDLKKTGQNIMRMRKEAGVSVRELQVMFGFTSPQAIYNWQNGISLPSVDNLIVLAAVLGTTIEEIIAIEGEDSDGDEDPIICPQLLS
;
A
#
# COMPACT_ATOMS: atom_id res chain seq x y z
N MET A 1 5.12 8.61 25.18
CA MET A 1 4.61 8.58 24.96
C MET A 1 3.82 8.71 24.91
N ARG A 2 3.60 8.95 24.61
CA ARG A 2 2.83 9.10 24.53
C ARG A 2 2.17 8.89 23.98
N MET A 3 2.27 8.70 23.74
CA MET A 3 1.66 8.46 23.19
C MET A 3 0.76 8.57 23.02
N GLY A 4 1.08 8.76 23.03
CA GLY A 4 0.07 9.15 22.81
C GLY A 4 -1.00 8.81 22.29
N THR A 5 -1.68 8.73 22.79
CA THR A 5 -2.77 8.43 22.29
C THR A 5 -3.45 9.54 21.84
N PRO A 6 -3.61 9.69 20.68
CA PRO A 6 -4.30 10.78 20.14
C PRO A 6 -5.62 10.97 20.75
N GLY A 7 -6.11 12.11 20.70
CA GLY A 7 -7.34 12.40 21.29
C GLY A 7 -8.47 11.57 20.82
N SER A 8 -8.39 11.11 19.62
CA SER A 8 -9.43 10.26 19.12
C SER A 8 -9.34 8.88 19.70
N GLY A 9 -8.21 8.58 20.31
CA GLY A 9 -8.02 7.26 20.82
C GLY A 9 -7.76 6.23 19.78
N LYS A 10 -7.62 6.63 18.53
CA LYS A 10 -7.44 5.69 17.48
C LYS A 10 -6.00 5.51 17.17
N LEU A 11 -5.56 4.30 17.06
CA LEU A 11 -4.20 4.01 16.61
C LEU A 11 -4.17 3.97 15.10
N PRO A 12 -3.02 4.29 14.51
CA PRO A 12 -2.90 4.17 13.06
C PRO A 12 -3.16 2.74 12.63
N SER A 13 -3.83 2.59 11.52
CA SER A 13 -4.06 1.26 10.98
C SER A 13 -3.95 1.35 9.47
N ILE A 14 -3.77 0.19 8.86
CA ILE A 14 -3.59 0.12 7.42
C ILE A 14 -4.94 0.17 6.73
N ASP A 15 -5.03 0.99 5.70
CA ASP A 15 -6.21 1.07 4.88
C ASP A 15 -6.08 -0.01 3.81
N LEU A 16 -6.76 -1.12 4.01
CA LEU A 16 -6.65 -2.26 3.12
C LEU A 16 -7.10 -1.95 1.71
N LYS A 17 -8.17 -1.22 1.59
CA LYS A 17 -8.72 -0.92 0.28
C LYS A 17 -7.80 -0.01 -0.51
N LYS A 18 -7.30 1.02 0.12
CA LYS A 18 -6.40 1.94 -0.55
C LYS A 18 -5.06 1.26 -0.87
N THR A 19 -4.59 0.42 0.03
CA THR A 19 -3.38 -0.35 -0.22
C THR A 19 -3.58 -1.26 -1.43
N GLY A 20 -4.73 -1.90 -1.52
CA GLY A 20 -5.03 -2.75 -2.68
C GLY A 20 -5.06 -1.96 -3.97
N GLN A 21 -5.62 -0.77 -3.92
CA GLN A 21 -5.65 0.11 -5.10
C GLN A 21 -4.24 0.50 -5.51
N ASN A 22 -3.37 0.76 -4.54
CA ASN A 22 -1.98 1.06 -4.84
C ASN A 22 -1.30 -0.11 -5.53
N ILE A 23 -1.52 -1.32 -5.04
CA ILE A 23 -0.93 -2.51 -5.64
C ILE A 23 -1.39 -2.63 -7.09
N MET A 24 -2.69 -2.47 -7.33
CA MET A 24 -3.21 -2.58 -8.68
C MET A 24 -2.62 -1.50 -9.58
N ARG A 25 -2.59 -0.26 -9.11
CA ARG A 25 -2.08 0.84 -9.90
C ARG A 25 -0.62 0.65 -10.23
N MET A 26 0.18 0.30 -9.23
CA MET A 26 1.61 0.14 -9.43
C MET A 26 1.92 -1.05 -10.33
N ARG A 27 1.13 -2.11 -10.20
CA ARG A 27 1.30 -3.27 -11.07
C ARG A 27 1.07 -2.87 -12.53
N LYS A 28 0.00 -2.12 -12.77
CA LYS A 28 -0.30 -1.70 -14.14
C LYS A 28 0.76 -0.75 -14.68
N GLU A 29 1.24 0.14 -13.82
CA GLU A 29 2.29 1.06 -14.24
C GLU A 29 3.58 0.33 -14.57
N ALA A 30 3.86 -0.75 -13.85
CA ALA A 30 5.04 -1.54 -14.11
C ALA A 30 4.87 -2.50 -15.28
N GLY A 31 3.65 -2.62 -15.77
CA GLY A 31 3.40 -3.53 -16.89
C GLY A 31 3.41 -5.00 -16.50
N VAL A 32 3.12 -5.29 -15.24
CA VAL A 32 3.15 -6.66 -14.74
C VAL A 32 1.72 -7.16 -14.59
N SER A 33 1.42 -8.31 -15.17
CA SER A 33 0.08 -8.87 -15.08
C SER A 33 -0.09 -9.64 -13.79
N VAL A 34 -1.36 -9.88 -13.43
CA VAL A 34 -1.66 -10.72 -12.28
C VAL A 34 -1.05 -12.10 -12.47
N ARG A 35 -1.12 -12.62 -13.69
CA ARG A 35 -0.57 -13.93 -13.99
C ARG A 35 0.94 -13.96 -13.74
N GLU A 36 1.61 -12.90 -14.13
CA GLU A 36 3.06 -12.83 -13.91
C GLU A 36 3.37 -12.81 -12.42
N LEU A 37 2.61 -12.05 -11.65
CA LEU A 37 2.80 -12.05 -10.20
C LEU A 37 2.55 -13.43 -9.62
N GLN A 38 1.49 -14.08 -10.08
CA GLN A 38 1.17 -15.42 -9.60
C GLN A 38 2.37 -16.36 -9.79
N VAL A 39 2.97 -16.31 -10.97
CA VAL A 39 4.10 -17.17 -11.27
C VAL A 39 5.30 -16.80 -10.40
N MET A 40 5.57 -15.52 -10.26
CA MET A 40 6.70 -15.06 -9.47
C MET A 40 6.60 -15.47 -8.02
N PHE A 41 5.39 -15.44 -7.48
CA PHE A 41 5.19 -15.83 -6.09
C PHE A 41 5.06 -17.33 -5.91
N GLY A 42 4.92 -18.08 -7.00
CA GLY A 42 4.73 -19.51 -6.90
C GLY A 42 3.36 -19.90 -6.38
N PHE A 43 2.37 -19.04 -6.57
CA PHE A 43 1.02 -19.33 -6.11
C PHE A 43 0.32 -20.27 -7.08
N THR A 44 -0.51 -21.16 -6.54
CA THR A 44 -1.26 -22.08 -7.38
C THR A 44 -2.45 -21.41 -8.04
N SER A 45 -2.87 -20.25 -7.55
CA SER A 45 -3.97 -19.52 -8.16
C SER A 45 -3.73 -18.04 -7.93
N PRO A 46 -4.44 -17.17 -8.67
CA PRO A 46 -4.27 -15.73 -8.49
C PRO A 46 -5.11 -15.15 -7.36
N GLN A 47 -5.79 -16.00 -6.61
CA GLN A 47 -6.77 -15.52 -5.63
C GLN A 47 -6.17 -14.58 -4.59
N ALA A 48 -4.96 -14.89 -4.10
CA ALA A 48 -4.34 -14.05 -3.10
C ALA A 48 -4.10 -12.64 -3.65
N ILE A 49 -3.66 -12.56 -4.90
CA ILE A 49 -3.37 -11.26 -5.50
C ILE A 49 -4.66 -10.45 -5.66
N TYR A 50 -5.73 -11.10 -6.08
CA TYR A 50 -7.01 -10.40 -6.18
C TYR A 50 -7.50 -9.97 -4.80
N ASN A 51 -7.28 -10.78 -3.78
CA ASN A 51 -7.67 -10.39 -2.43
C ASN A 51 -6.91 -9.15 -1.98
N TRP A 52 -5.63 -9.06 -2.33
CA TRP A 52 -4.87 -7.85 -2.01
C TRP A 52 -5.45 -6.65 -2.73
N GLN A 53 -5.68 -6.77 -4.02
CA GLN A 53 -6.17 -5.64 -4.81
C GLN A 53 -7.55 -5.18 -4.39
N ASN A 54 -8.36 -6.10 -3.89
CA ASN A 54 -9.71 -5.78 -3.49
C ASN A 54 -9.84 -5.36 -2.03
N GLY A 55 -8.73 -5.31 -1.32
CA GLY A 55 -8.76 -4.88 0.06
C GLY A 55 -9.31 -5.92 1.02
N ILE A 56 -9.30 -7.18 0.61
CA ILE A 56 -9.80 -8.26 1.46
C ILE A 56 -8.73 -8.70 2.43
N SER A 57 -7.49 -8.74 2.00
CA SER A 57 -6.38 -9.12 2.86
C SER A 57 -5.13 -8.37 2.43
N LEU A 58 -4.14 -8.40 3.31
CA LEU A 58 -2.88 -7.71 3.09
C LEU A 58 -1.81 -8.74 2.78
N PRO A 59 -0.88 -8.44 1.88
CA PRO A 59 0.25 -9.34 1.69
C PRO A 59 1.07 -9.46 2.96
N SER A 60 1.66 -10.60 3.18
CA SER A 60 2.59 -10.75 4.29
C SER A 60 3.80 -9.86 4.06
N VAL A 61 4.59 -9.66 5.10
CA VAL A 61 5.78 -8.82 4.98
C VAL A 61 6.71 -9.38 3.91
N ASP A 62 6.88 -10.69 3.87
CA ASP A 62 7.71 -11.29 2.85
C ASP A 62 7.21 -10.96 1.45
N ASN A 63 5.90 -11.08 1.27
CA ASN A 63 5.32 -10.79 -0.04
C ASN A 63 5.41 -9.31 -0.38
N LEU A 64 5.31 -8.44 0.63
CA LEU A 64 5.46 -7.01 0.39
C LEU A 64 6.86 -6.67 -0.11
N ILE A 65 7.87 -7.33 0.45
CA ILE A 65 9.23 -7.10 0.02
C ILE A 65 9.39 -7.47 -1.45
N VAL A 66 8.85 -8.63 -1.84
CA VAL A 66 8.91 -9.06 -3.23
C VAL A 66 8.13 -8.12 -4.13
N LEU A 67 6.92 -7.73 -3.70
CA LEU A 67 6.12 -6.80 -4.48
C LEU A 67 6.86 -5.50 -4.72
N ALA A 68 7.45 -4.94 -3.68
CA ALA A 68 8.17 -3.68 -3.82
C ALA A 68 9.28 -3.81 -4.85
N ALA A 69 10.01 -4.91 -4.79
CA ALA A 69 11.10 -5.13 -5.73
C ALA A 69 10.59 -5.29 -7.16
N VAL A 70 9.54 -6.09 -7.33
CA VAL A 70 9.01 -6.36 -8.67
C VAL A 70 8.39 -5.12 -9.28
N LEU A 71 7.68 -4.36 -8.46
CA LEU A 71 6.97 -3.19 -8.96
C LEU A 71 7.85 -1.93 -8.99
N GLY A 72 9.07 -2.03 -8.49
CA GLY A 72 9.97 -0.88 -8.53
C GLY A 72 9.58 0.21 -7.55
N THR A 73 9.08 -0.17 -6.41
CA THR A 73 8.60 0.79 -5.43
C THR A 73 9.08 0.37 -4.05
N THR A 74 8.53 0.97 -3.01
CA THR A 74 8.87 0.62 -1.64
C THR A 74 7.63 0.16 -0.91
N ILE A 75 7.85 -0.55 0.19
CA ILE A 75 6.72 -0.99 1.01
C ILE A 75 5.95 0.21 1.51
N GLU A 76 6.65 1.28 1.86
CA GLU A 76 6.00 2.48 2.37
C GLU A 76 5.07 3.10 1.35
N GLU A 77 5.41 3.00 0.07
CA GLU A 77 4.56 3.55 -0.96
C GLU A 77 3.38 2.66 -1.27
N ILE A 78 3.52 1.38 -1.03
CA ILE A 78 2.43 0.45 -1.26
C ILE A 78 1.38 0.59 -0.17
N ILE A 79 1.79 0.65 1.08
CA ILE A 79 0.87 0.64 2.20
C ILE A 79 0.29 2.02 2.46
N ALA A 80 -1.03 2.07 2.56
CA ALA A 80 -1.73 3.30 2.90
C ALA A 80 -2.22 3.21 4.33
N ILE A 81 -2.12 4.30 5.05
CA ILE A 81 -2.56 4.39 6.44
C ILE A 81 -3.91 5.08 6.48
N GLU A 82 -4.80 4.56 7.28
CA GLU A 82 -6.13 5.15 7.38
C GLU A 82 -6.06 6.61 7.80
N GLY A 83 -6.85 7.41 7.13
CA GLY A 83 -6.92 8.81 7.46
C GLY A 83 -5.82 9.66 6.88
N GLU A 84 -4.84 9.01 6.28
CA GLU A 84 -3.68 9.76 5.81
C GLU A 84 -4.03 10.73 4.71
N ASP A 85 -4.87 10.30 3.81
CA ASP A 85 -5.17 11.17 2.69
C ASP A 85 -6.04 12.33 3.08
N SER A 86 -6.72 12.26 4.18
CA SER A 86 -7.52 13.41 4.54
C SER A 86 -6.64 14.55 4.97
N ASP A 87 -5.39 14.30 5.26
CA ASP A 87 -4.51 15.34 5.59
C ASP A 87 -4.05 16.03 4.42
N GLY A 88 -4.15 15.43 3.35
CA GLY A 88 -3.58 15.97 2.21
C GLY A 88 -4.04 17.31 1.94
N ASP A 89 -4.96 17.64 2.53
CA ASP A 89 -5.34 18.83 2.30
C ASP A 89 -4.54 19.77 2.91
N GLU A 90 -3.96 19.61 3.17
CA GLU A 90 -3.30 20.26 3.59
C GLU A 90 -2.21 20.45 3.51
N ASP A 91 -1.91 20.40 3.31
CA ASP A 91 -0.92 20.59 3.26
C ASP A 91 -0.15 20.87 2.91
N PRO A 92 -0.12 20.90 2.78
CA PRO A 92 0.71 21.09 2.36
C PRO A 92 1.50 21.45 2.20
N ILE A 93 1.48 21.65 2.05
CA ILE A 93 2.13 21.92 1.93
C ILE A 93 2.96 21.91 1.98
N ILE A 94 3.09 22.03 1.90
CA ILE A 94 3.84 21.93 1.94
C ILE A 94 4.53 21.70 1.69
N CYS A 95 4.69 21.93 1.42
CA CYS A 95 5.29 21.71 1.12
C CYS A 95 5.90 21.62 0.73
N PRO A 96 5.93 21.60 0.53
CA PRO A 96 6.52 21.53 0.16
C PRO A 96 7.09 21.53 -0.22
N GLN A 97 7.11 21.71 -0.47
CA GLN A 97 7.49 21.83 -0.79
C GLN A 97 8.19 21.95 -0.88
N LEU A 98 8.24 22.24 -0.96
CA LEU A 98 8.77 22.31 -1.01
C LEU A 98 9.43 22.35 -1.08
N LEU A 99 9.52 22.54 -1.18
CA LEU A 99 10.08 22.42 -1.17
C LEU A 99 10.57 22.29 -1.43
N SER A 100 10.73 22.28 -1.70
CA SER A 100 11.11 22.03 -1.84
C SER A 100 11.40 22.02 -2.03
#